data_45144245cc35551db512c349e88db1b7
#
_entry.id   45144245cc35551db512c349e88db1b7
#
_cell.length_a   1.000
_cell.length_b   1.000
_cell.length_c   1.000
_cell.angle_alpha   90.00
_cell.angle_beta   90.00
_cell.angle_gamma   90.00
#
_symmetry.space_group_name_H-M   'P 1'
#
loop_
_entity.id
_entity.type
_entity.pdbx_description
1 polymer ?
#
loop_
_entity_poly.entity_id
_entity_poly.type
_entity_poly.pdbx_seq_one_letter_code
_entity_poly.pdbx_strand_id
1 'polypeptide(L)'
;MKRPPHCQPKTLRHGGTRGFALTTLLAMLALASMATLLAMRNLWLNAQLLNAEADQLRTQHKAEAALPIALNDLLGIGQSSSPDTFSHRHHAGTSDQAHAFFPTSMVDYDLLRQRLNTSACSAGICAPNTLQTKPHKASDWKMQIATAMPVSANQTPYGDQTAWYWVEVFPLDTSSPANHASTAPFVYRITTLAKGLMPGSTTVLQAIWLRDTPTALTGQWHSWYVLQD
;
A
#
# COMPACT_ATOMS: atom_id res chain seq x y z
N MET A 1 -10.13 31.28 -103.24
CA MET A 1 -10.59 30.57 -102.08
C MET A 1 -9.41 29.82 -101.49
N LYS A 2 -8.87 30.33 -100.35
CA LYS A 2 -7.70 29.70 -99.61
C LYS A 2 -8.26 28.83 -98.49
N ARG A 3 -7.90 27.56 -98.40
CA ARG A 3 -8.22 26.63 -97.29
C ARG A 3 -7.35 26.96 -96.07
N PRO A 4 -7.88 26.89 -94.86
CA PRO A 4 -7.10 27.07 -93.62
C PRO A 4 -6.29 25.80 -93.26
N PRO A 5 -5.17 25.94 -92.59
CA PRO A 5 -4.31 24.82 -92.19
C PRO A 5 -4.94 23.99 -91.03
N HIS A 6 -4.87 22.67 -91.23
CA HIS A 6 -5.25 21.67 -90.20
C HIS A 6 -4.25 21.69 -89.05
N CYS A 7 -4.73 22.04 -87.84
CA CYS A 7 -4.01 21.79 -86.61
C CYS A 7 -4.10 20.30 -86.21
N GLN A 8 -2.97 19.59 -86.28
CA GLN A 8 -2.87 18.24 -85.74
C GLN A 8 -2.74 18.32 -84.18
N PRO A 9 -3.50 17.52 -83.39
CA PRO A 9 -3.32 17.45 -81.97
C PRO A 9 -2.01 16.70 -81.66
N LYS A 10 -1.12 17.33 -80.86
CA LYS A 10 0.07 16.72 -80.31
C LYS A 10 -0.39 15.71 -79.25
N THR A 11 -0.29 14.43 -79.56
CA THR A 11 -0.43 13.35 -78.61
C THR A 11 0.73 13.42 -77.60
N LEU A 12 0.46 13.84 -76.38
CA LEU A 12 1.37 13.74 -75.27
C LEU A 12 1.60 12.25 -74.98
N ARG A 13 2.77 11.76 -75.40
CA ARG A 13 3.28 10.45 -75.01
C ARG A 13 3.45 10.47 -73.44
N HIS A 14 2.53 9.88 -72.74
CA HIS A 14 2.74 9.53 -71.34
C HIS A 14 3.87 8.47 -71.32
N GLY A 15 5.07 8.92 -70.97
CA GLY A 15 6.21 8.05 -70.73
C GLY A 15 5.86 7.21 -69.49
N GLY A 16 5.66 5.91 -69.70
CA GLY A 16 5.32 4.97 -68.65
C GLY A 16 6.48 4.80 -67.67
N THR A 17 6.33 5.37 -66.47
CA THR A 17 7.15 5.09 -65.27
C THR A 17 6.70 3.79 -64.63
N ARG A 18 6.69 2.68 -65.42
CA ARG A 18 6.14 1.38 -64.94
C ARG A 18 7.06 0.62 -63.99
N GLY A 19 8.30 1.09 -63.71
CA GLY A 19 9.24 0.36 -62.85
C GLY A 19 9.35 0.85 -61.39
N PHE A 20 8.94 2.09 -61.11
CA PHE A 20 9.13 2.70 -59.77
C PHE A 20 7.98 2.45 -58.79
N ALA A 21 6.79 2.11 -59.25
CA ALA A 21 5.59 1.95 -58.42
C ALA A 21 5.70 0.80 -57.39
N LEU A 22 6.36 -0.30 -57.78
CA LEU A 22 6.49 -1.48 -56.88
C LEU A 22 7.45 -1.19 -55.71
N THR A 23 8.59 -0.56 -56.00
CA THR A 23 9.57 -0.21 -54.94
C THR A 23 9.05 0.83 -53.96
N THR A 24 8.33 1.85 -54.46
CA THR A 24 7.70 2.84 -53.59
C THR A 24 6.59 2.25 -52.70
N LEU A 25 5.80 1.32 -53.24
CA LEU A 25 4.75 0.63 -52.52
C LEU A 25 5.34 -0.28 -51.43
N LEU A 26 6.42 -1.01 -51.74
CA LEU A 26 7.14 -1.81 -50.73
C LEU A 26 7.76 -0.95 -49.63
N ALA A 27 8.36 0.19 -50.01
CA ALA A 27 8.91 1.13 -49.02
C ALA A 27 7.83 1.72 -48.10
N MET A 28 6.66 2.11 -48.67
CA MET A 28 5.53 2.60 -47.87
C MET A 28 4.97 1.53 -46.94
N LEU A 29 4.82 0.29 -47.41
CA LEU A 29 4.38 -0.82 -46.56
C LEU A 29 5.38 -1.12 -45.44
N ALA A 30 6.67 -1.08 -45.70
CA ALA A 30 7.71 -1.26 -44.73
C ALA A 30 7.65 -0.15 -43.64
N LEU A 31 7.50 1.11 -44.04
CA LEU A 31 7.36 2.23 -43.13
C LEU A 31 6.07 2.15 -42.31
N ALA A 32 4.95 1.81 -42.95
CA ALA A 32 3.68 1.63 -42.26
C ALA A 32 3.73 0.48 -41.22
N SER A 33 4.36 -0.65 -41.59
CA SER A 33 4.53 -1.76 -40.65
C SER A 33 5.44 -1.39 -39.45
N MET A 34 6.50 -0.63 -39.70
CA MET A 34 7.40 -0.14 -38.67
C MET A 34 6.67 0.83 -37.68
N ALA A 35 5.86 1.74 -38.25
CA ALA A 35 5.06 2.67 -37.47
C ALA A 35 4.01 1.95 -36.59
N THR A 36 3.34 0.92 -37.13
CA THR A 36 2.38 0.12 -36.35
C THR A 36 3.03 -0.69 -35.23
N LEU A 37 4.22 -1.26 -35.47
CA LEU A 37 4.97 -1.98 -34.44
C LEU A 37 5.42 -1.04 -33.32
N LEU A 38 5.88 0.16 -33.64
CA LEU A 38 6.24 1.17 -32.63
C LEU A 38 5.02 1.63 -31.83
N ALA A 39 3.88 1.84 -32.47
CA ALA A 39 2.63 2.20 -31.82
C ALA A 39 2.15 1.09 -30.88
N MET A 40 2.18 -0.17 -31.30
CA MET A 40 1.85 -1.32 -30.44
C MET A 40 2.77 -1.43 -29.23
N ARG A 41 4.08 -1.23 -29.41
CA ARG A 41 5.03 -1.24 -28.31
C ARG A 41 4.71 -0.15 -27.28
N ASN A 42 4.42 1.07 -27.73
CA ASN A 42 4.05 2.16 -26.84
C ASN A 42 2.75 1.89 -26.08
N LEU A 43 1.73 1.35 -26.73
CA LEU A 43 0.48 0.96 -26.09
C LEU A 43 0.70 -0.12 -25.03
N TRP A 44 1.53 -1.11 -25.31
CA TRP A 44 1.85 -2.17 -24.35
C TRP A 44 2.59 -1.64 -23.13
N LEU A 45 3.58 -0.76 -23.31
CA LEU A 45 4.28 -0.10 -22.20
C LEU A 45 3.34 0.75 -21.36
N ASN A 46 2.47 1.54 -22.00
CA ASN A 46 1.47 2.35 -21.30
C ASN A 46 0.49 1.47 -20.49
N ALA A 47 0.05 0.34 -21.05
CA ALA A 47 -0.81 -0.60 -20.35
C ALA A 47 -0.11 -1.21 -19.11
N GLN A 48 1.18 -1.51 -19.20
CA GLN A 48 1.95 -2.00 -18.05
C GLN A 48 2.09 -0.94 -16.95
N LEU A 49 2.37 0.32 -17.32
CA LEU A 49 2.45 1.42 -16.36
C LEU A 49 1.11 1.63 -15.65
N LEU A 50 0.01 1.69 -16.39
CA LEU A 50 -1.33 1.84 -15.81
C LEU A 50 -1.68 0.68 -14.86
N ASN A 51 -1.30 -0.55 -15.20
CA ASN A 51 -1.50 -1.70 -14.32
C ASN A 51 -0.67 -1.59 -13.04
N ALA A 52 0.58 -1.11 -13.14
CA ALA A 52 1.44 -0.91 -11.97
C ALA A 52 0.89 0.20 -11.05
N GLU A 53 0.46 1.33 -11.62
CA GLU A 53 -0.19 2.41 -10.86
C GLU A 53 -1.48 1.94 -10.20
N ALA A 54 -2.33 1.20 -10.92
CA ALA A 54 -3.56 0.65 -10.37
C ALA A 54 -3.29 -0.32 -9.21
N ASP A 55 -2.26 -1.15 -9.31
CA ASP A 55 -1.88 -2.07 -8.24
C ASP A 55 -1.33 -1.32 -7.03
N GLN A 56 -0.53 -0.27 -7.23
CA GLN A 56 -0.04 0.59 -6.16
C GLN A 56 -1.19 1.28 -5.41
N LEU A 57 -2.16 1.86 -6.14
CA LEU A 57 -3.34 2.48 -5.52
C LEU A 57 -4.18 1.48 -4.73
N ARG A 58 -4.39 0.26 -5.27
CA ARG A 58 -5.08 -0.82 -4.54
C ARG A 58 -4.34 -1.20 -3.26
N THR A 59 -3.02 -1.29 -3.33
CA THR A 59 -2.18 -1.63 -2.18
C THR A 59 -2.25 -0.54 -1.11
N GLN A 60 -2.23 0.73 -1.52
CA GLN A 60 -2.42 1.85 -0.61
C GLN A 60 -3.81 1.82 0.06
N HIS A 61 -4.88 1.63 -0.71
CA HIS A 61 -6.24 1.50 -0.16
C HIS A 61 -6.38 0.36 0.86
N LYS A 62 -5.72 -0.79 0.61
CA LYS A 62 -5.69 -1.89 1.58
C LYS A 62 -4.98 -1.49 2.87
N ALA A 63 -3.83 -0.81 2.77
CA ALA A 63 -3.09 -0.35 3.93
C ALA A 63 -3.89 0.69 4.73
N GLU A 64 -4.58 1.61 4.05
CA GLU A 64 -5.47 2.60 4.67
C GLU A 64 -6.67 1.92 5.36
N ALA A 65 -7.29 0.93 4.73
CA ALA A 65 -8.39 0.17 5.32
C ALA A 65 -7.97 -0.65 6.54
N ALA A 66 -6.71 -1.03 6.65
CA ALA A 66 -6.19 -1.74 7.82
C ALA A 66 -6.03 -0.85 9.05
N LEU A 67 -5.89 0.48 8.91
CA LEU A 67 -5.75 1.41 10.03
C LEU A 67 -6.97 1.39 10.98
N PRO A 68 -8.23 1.58 10.51
CA PRO A 68 -9.39 1.50 11.40
C PRO A 68 -9.58 0.10 12.00
N ILE A 69 -9.16 -0.95 11.31
CA ILE A 69 -9.23 -2.32 11.83
C ILE A 69 -8.27 -2.49 13.01
N ALA A 70 -7.02 -2.01 12.86
CA ALA A 70 -6.05 -1.99 13.94
C ALA A 70 -6.51 -1.12 15.14
N LEU A 71 -7.17 0.02 14.85
CA LEU A 71 -7.73 0.88 15.88
C LEU A 71 -8.90 0.19 16.62
N ASN A 72 -9.78 -0.50 15.90
CA ASN A 72 -10.88 -1.24 16.51
C ASN A 72 -10.35 -2.38 17.41
N ASP A 73 -9.29 -3.09 16.97
CA ASP A 73 -8.60 -4.06 17.80
C ASP A 73 -8.02 -3.40 19.07
N LEU A 74 -7.31 -2.27 18.92
CA LEU A 74 -6.75 -1.51 20.05
C LEU A 74 -7.83 -1.09 21.05
N LEU A 75 -9.01 -0.70 20.56
CA LEU A 75 -10.13 -0.24 21.38
C LEU A 75 -10.98 -1.38 21.95
N GLY A 76 -10.77 -2.61 21.52
CA GLY A 76 -11.62 -3.75 21.87
C GLY A 76 -13.03 -3.66 21.26
N ILE A 77 -13.20 -2.90 20.17
CA ILE A 77 -14.48 -2.73 19.50
C ILE A 77 -14.65 -3.86 18.48
N GLY A 78 -15.49 -4.80 18.85
CA GLY A 78 -16.12 -5.81 18.02
C GLY A 78 -15.33 -6.40 16.88
N GLN A 79 -14.84 -7.60 17.04
CA GLN A 79 -14.77 -8.61 15.99
C GLN A 79 -14.78 -9.98 16.66
N SER A 80 -15.94 -10.47 16.95
CA SER A 80 -16.18 -11.80 17.50
C SER A 80 -16.16 -12.89 16.42
N SER A 81 -15.18 -12.86 15.51
CA SER A 81 -14.95 -14.00 14.62
C SER A 81 -14.11 -15.10 15.28
N SER A 82 -13.48 -14.82 16.41
CA SER A 82 -12.85 -15.79 17.29
C SER A 82 -12.80 -15.20 18.70
N PRO A 83 -13.78 -15.49 19.56
CA PRO A 83 -13.87 -14.90 20.89
C PRO A 83 -12.61 -15.14 21.75
N ASP A 84 -11.91 -16.24 21.54
CA ASP A 84 -10.74 -16.58 22.35
C ASP A 84 -9.49 -15.75 22.01
N THR A 85 -9.28 -15.36 20.74
CA THR A 85 -8.07 -14.65 20.36
C THR A 85 -8.10 -13.16 20.69
N PHE A 86 -9.28 -12.53 20.64
CA PHE A 86 -9.42 -11.08 20.88
C PHE A 86 -9.62 -10.72 22.35
N SER A 87 -10.30 -11.55 23.14
CA SER A 87 -10.48 -11.28 24.57
C SER A 87 -9.15 -11.24 25.32
N HIS A 88 -8.18 -12.05 24.91
CA HIS A 88 -6.84 -12.09 25.51
C HIS A 88 -6.00 -10.84 25.25
N ARG A 89 -6.30 -10.08 24.18
CA ARG A 89 -5.51 -8.88 23.82
C ARG A 89 -5.82 -7.67 24.73
N HIS A 90 -6.90 -7.71 25.49
CA HIS A 90 -7.34 -6.62 26.38
C HIS A 90 -7.18 -6.95 27.87
N HIS A 91 -6.70 -8.13 28.20
CA HIS A 91 -6.49 -8.57 29.57
C HIS A 91 -5.10 -9.16 29.76
N ALA A 92 -4.46 -8.76 30.84
CA ALA A 92 -3.23 -9.37 31.27
C ALA A 92 -3.51 -10.78 31.80
N GLY A 93 -3.64 -11.78 30.96
CA GLY A 93 -3.89 -13.17 31.39
C GLY A 93 -3.03 -13.63 32.57
N THR A 94 -3.38 -14.75 33.17
CA THR A 94 -2.60 -15.38 34.25
C THR A 94 -1.18 -15.74 33.78
N SER A 95 -0.28 -16.04 34.74
CA SER A 95 1.12 -16.39 34.46
C SER A 95 1.32 -17.51 33.40
N ASP A 96 0.34 -18.43 33.31
CA ASP A 96 0.37 -19.54 32.37
C ASP A 96 -0.05 -19.17 30.94
N GLN A 97 -0.61 -17.96 30.75
CA GLN A 97 -1.03 -17.41 29.47
C GLN A 97 -0.28 -16.11 29.15
N ALA A 98 1.04 -16.20 29.01
CA ALA A 98 1.90 -15.05 28.72
C ALA A 98 1.76 -14.59 27.26
N HIS A 99 0.70 -13.87 26.94
CA HIS A 99 0.51 -13.22 25.62
C HIS A 99 0.65 -11.70 25.71
N ALA A 100 0.96 -11.07 24.59
CA ALA A 100 0.95 -9.61 24.49
C ALA A 100 -0.50 -9.09 24.55
N PHE A 101 -0.70 -7.95 25.21
CA PHE A 101 -2.00 -7.33 25.39
C PHE A 101 -1.86 -5.79 25.39
N PHE A 102 -2.95 -5.08 25.14
CA PHE A 102 -2.96 -3.62 25.17
C PHE A 102 -3.05 -3.12 26.62
N PRO A 103 -2.04 -2.38 27.11
CA PRO A 103 -2.02 -1.91 28.49
C PRO A 103 -3.01 -0.78 28.69
N THR A 104 -3.66 -0.76 29.88
CA THR A 104 -4.54 0.32 30.31
C THR A 104 -3.91 1.19 31.40
N SER A 105 -2.88 0.66 32.07
CA SER A 105 -2.14 1.34 33.14
C SER A 105 -0.63 1.21 32.93
N MET A 106 0.17 2.02 33.64
CA MET A 106 1.63 1.90 33.62
C MET A 106 2.12 0.57 34.17
N VAL A 107 1.42 -0.01 35.12
CA VAL A 107 1.73 -1.35 35.67
C VAL A 107 1.53 -2.42 34.60
N ASP A 108 0.44 -2.33 33.82
CA ASP A 108 0.19 -3.22 32.70
C ASP A 108 1.26 -3.05 31.61
N TYR A 109 1.72 -1.82 31.41
CA TYR A 109 2.76 -1.53 30.42
C TYR A 109 4.10 -2.18 30.78
N ASP A 110 4.49 -2.13 32.07
CA ASP A 110 5.70 -2.80 32.52
C ASP A 110 5.60 -4.32 32.37
N LEU A 111 4.43 -4.89 32.62
CA LEU A 111 4.15 -6.30 32.40
C LEU A 111 4.21 -6.64 30.90
N LEU A 112 3.62 -5.81 30.03
CA LEU A 112 3.72 -5.98 28.58
C LEU A 112 5.19 -5.98 28.12
N ARG A 113 6.00 -5.03 28.63
CA ARG A 113 7.43 -4.95 28.31
C ARG A 113 8.19 -6.20 28.70
N GLN A 114 7.91 -6.76 29.86
CA GLN A 114 8.49 -8.03 30.32
C GLN A 114 8.14 -9.17 29.37
N ARG A 115 6.88 -9.25 28.90
CA ARG A 115 6.42 -10.28 27.95
C ARG A 115 7.02 -10.12 26.56
N LEU A 116 7.28 -8.89 26.11
CA LEU A 116 7.90 -8.58 24.82
C LEU A 116 9.44 -8.63 24.86
N ASN A 117 10.06 -8.90 26.03
CA ASN A 117 11.51 -8.81 26.18
C ASN A 117 12.31 -9.76 25.26
N THR A 118 11.71 -10.86 24.82
CA THR A 118 12.35 -11.85 23.94
C THR A 118 12.04 -11.66 22.46
N SER A 119 10.93 -11.03 22.11
CA SER A 119 10.42 -11.01 20.72
C SER A 119 10.11 -9.62 20.17
N ALA A 120 10.36 -8.56 20.94
CA ALA A 120 10.08 -7.17 20.57
C ALA A 120 8.64 -6.90 20.05
N CYS A 121 8.01 -7.85 19.33
CA CYS A 121 6.62 -7.85 18.86
C CYS A 121 6.00 -9.25 19.03
N SER A 122 4.73 -9.29 19.42
CA SER A 122 3.92 -10.51 19.48
C SER A 122 2.49 -10.22 19.08
N ALA A 123 1.96 -10.99 18.13
CA ALA A 123 0.61 -10.84 17.58
C ALA A 123 0.25 -9.39 17.20
N GLY A 124 1.16 -8.66 16.58
CA GLY A 124 0.98 -7.28 16.17
C GLY A 124 1.12 -6.24 17.28
N ILE A 125 1.38 -6.60 18.52
CA ILE A 125 1.67 -5.66 19.62
C ILE A 125 3.17 -5.60 19.83
N CYS A 126 3.75 -4.40 19.79
CA CYS A 126 5.19 -4.17 19.78
C CYS A 126 5.64 -3.25 20.92
N ALA A 127 6.89 -3.47 21.37
CA ALA A 127 7.59 -2.53 22.22
C ALA A 127 7.94 -1.24 21.44
N PRO A 128 8.11 -0.11 22.14
CA PRO A 128 8.46 1.16 21.49
C PRO A 128 9.72 1.06 20.63
N ASN A 129 9.71 1.76 19.50
CA ASN A 129 10.84 1.88 18.57
C ASN A 129 11.33 0.55 17.95
N THR A 130 10.55 -0.51 18.05
CA THR A 130 10.88 -1.82 17.47
C THR A 130 10.91 -1.76 15.94
N LEU A 131 9.95 -1.06 15.35
CA LEU A 131 9.78 -0.96 13.90
C LEU A 131 10.62 0.17 13.27
N GLN A 132 11.26 1.03 14.05
CA GLN A 132 12.04 2.17 13.56
C GLN A 132 13.56 1.99 13.54
N THR A 133 14.08 0.90 14.06
CA THR A 133 15.53 0.78 14.33
C THR A 133 16.42 0.61 13.10
N LYS A 134 15.86 0.52 11.89
CA LYS A 134 16.65 0.39 10.64
C LYS A 134 15.92 1.05 9.47
N PRO A 135 16.65 1.58 8.45
CA PRO A 135 16.02 1.95 7.19
C PRO A 135 15.37 0.69 6.59
N HIS A 136 14.05 0.71 6.52
CA HIS A 136 13.27 -0.45 6.15
C HIS A 136 13.20 -0.56 4.64
N LYS A 137 13.91 -1.53 4.09
CA LYS A 137 13.67 -1.98 2.73
C LYS A 137 12.43 -2.88 2.72
N ALA A 138 11.73 -2.98 1.60
CA ALA A 138 10.57 -3.88 1.44
C ALA A 138 10.86 -5.33 1.86
N SER A 139 12.12 -5.79 1.78
CA SER A 139 12.56 -7.10 2.27
C SER A 139 12.44 -7.24 3.79
N ASP A 140 12.71 -6.18 4.53
CA ASP A 140 12.76 -6.20 6.00
C ASP A 140 11.34 -6.34 6.58
N TRP A 141 10.36 -5.68 5.95
CA TRP A 141 8.95 -5.82 6.30
C TRP A 141 8.42 -7.25 6.10
N LYS A 142 8.89 -7.95 5.06
CA LYS A 142 8.50 -9.35 4.81
C LYS A 142 8.90 -10.27 5.95
N MET A 143 10.07 -10.06 6.56
CA MET A 143 10.53 -10.84 7.71
C MET A 143 9.73 -10.55 8.97
N GLN A 144 9.20 -9.34 9.10
CA GLN A 144 8.42 -8.92 10.27
C GLN A 144 6.96 -9.39 10.22
N ILE A 145 6.44 -9.80 9.06
CA ILE A 145 5.04 -10.27 8.92
C ILE A 145 4.69 -11.39 9.90
N ALA A 146 5.65 -12.25 10.26
CA ALA A 146 5.43 -13.32 11.22
C ALA A 146 5.00 -12.83 12.62
N THR A 147 5.33 -11.58 12.98
CA THR A 147 4.96 -10.96 14.26
C THR A 147 3.74 -10.04 14.16
N ALA A 148 3.25 -9.82 12.94
CA ALA A 148 2.12 -8.96 12.63
C ALA A 148 0.78 -9.61 12.95
N MET A 149 -0.23 -8.78 13.12
CA MET A 149 -1.62 -9.23 13.12
C MET A 149 -2.15 -9.20 11.68
N PRO A 150 -2.60 -10.33 11.12
CA PRO A 150 -3.20 -10.34 9.79
C PRO A 150 -4.59 -9.71 9.80
N VAL A 151 -4.92 -8.97 8.75
CA VAL A 151 -6.27 -8.48 8.50
C VAL A 151 -7.07 -9.58 7.79
N SER A 152 -8.24 -9.90 8.30
CA SER A 152 -9.09 -10.94 7.70
C SER A 152 -9.57 -10.54 6.31
N ALA A 153 -9.72 -11.51 5.40
CA ALA A 153 -10.13 -11.27 4.01
C ALA A 153 -11.48 -10.54 3.88
N ASN A 154 -12.41 -10.82 4.78
CA ASN A 154 -13.73 -10.16 4.81
C ASN A 154 -13.67 -8.70 5.29
N GLN A 155 -12.55 -8.25 5.83
CA GLN A 155 -12.31 -6.90 6.31
C GLN A 155 -11.51 -6.05 5.31
N THR A 156 -10.90 -6.68 4.31
CA THR A 156 -10.17 -5.98 3.26
C THR A 156 -11.10 -5.56 2.13
N PRO A 157 -10.87 -4.40 1.47
CA PRO A 157 -11.70 -3.94 0.35
C PRO A 157 -11.77 -4.91 -0.84
N TYR A 158 -10.81 -5.81 -0.94
CA TYR A 158 -10.66 -6.71 -2.10
C TYR A 158 -10.82 -8.19 -1.75
N GLY A 159 -11.21 -8.52 -0.50
CA GLY A 159 -11.49 -9.89 -0.08
C GLY A 159 -10.28 -10.83 -0.01
N ASP A 160 -9.06 -10.29 0.14
CA ASP A 160 -7.82 -11.05 0.23
C ASP A 160 -7.08 -10.79 1.56
N GLN A 161 -6.33 -11.79 2.04
CA GLN A 161 -5.52 -11.68 3.27
C GLN A 161 -4.10 -11.19 2.94
N THR A 162 -3.99 -10.00 2.36
CA THR A 162 -2.70 -9.41 1.97
C THR A 162 -2.36 -8.13 2.73
N ALA A 163 -3.01 -7.92 3.87
CA ALA A 163 -2.74 -6.80 4.76
C ALA A 163 -2.47 -7.27 6.20
N TRP A 164 -1.60 -6.55 6.87
CA TRP A 164 -1.16 -6.81 8.25
C TRP A 164 -1.00 -5.49 8.99
N TYR A 165 -1.01 -5.54 10.32
CA TYR A 165 -0.72 -4.38 11.13
C TYR A 165 0.09 -4.71 12.39
N TRP A 166 0.72 -3.68 12.92
CA TRP A 166 1.39 -3.65 14.22
C TRP A 166 0.96 -2.40 14.96
N VAL A 167 0.93 -2.48 16.27
CA VAL A 167 0.67 -1.37 17.17
C VAL A 167 1.81 -1.29 18.18
N GLU A 168 2.55 -0.20 18.15
CA GLU A 168 3.58 0.11 19.13
C GLU A 168 2.99 1.03 20.19
N VAL A 169 3.22 0.70 21.45
CA VAL A 169 2.68 1.42 22.60
C VAL A 169 3.78 2.26 23.23
N PHE A 170 3.61 3.57 23.25
CA PHE A 170 4.54 4.52 23.84
C PHE A 170 3.92 5.12 25.10
N PRO A 171 4.64 5.14 26.24
CA PRO A 171 4.20 5.89 27.40
C PRO A 171 4.22 7.38 27.07
N LEU A 172 3.14 8.08 27.43
CA LEU A 172 3.04 9.52 27.28
C LEU A 172 3.70 10.19 28.49
N ASP A 173 4.68 11.03 28.25
CA ASP A 173 5.23 11.89 29.30
C ASP A 173 4.25 13.03 29.60
N THR A 174 3.51 12.89 30.68
CA THR A 174 2.52 13.88 31.14
C THR A 174 3.16 15.13 31.74
N SER A 175 4.48 15.14 31.95
CA SER A 175 5.20 16.31 32.45
C SER A 175 5.42 17.40 31.38
N SER A 176 5.24 17.06 30.11
CA SER A 176 5.39 18.02 29.02
C SER A 176 4.14 18.89 28.84
N PRO A 177 4.28 20.23 28.79
CA PRO A 177 3.14 21.15 28.61
C PRO A 177 2.37 20.94 27.30
N ALA A 178 2.96 20.30 26.30
CA ALA A 178 2.31 19.98 25.02
C ALA A 178 1.25 18.86 25.14
N ASN A 179 1.24 18.12 26.23
CA ASN A 179 0.45 16.91 26.40
C ASN A 179 -0.82 17.11 27.27
N HIS A 180 -1.15 18.36 27.63
CA HIS A 180 -2.31 18.65 28.49
C HIS A 180 -3.69 18.32 27.87
N ALA A 181 -3.73 18.00 26.57
CA ALA A 181 -4.99 17.69 25.89
C ALA A 181 -5.49 16.26 26.13
N SER A 182 -4.65 15.35 26.66
CA SER A 182 -5.02 13.97 26.92
C SER A 182 -4.59 13.53 28.31
N THR A 183 -5.50 12.86 29.01
CA THR A 183 -5.21 12.17 30.28
C THR A 183 -4.83 10.71 30.07
N ALA A 184 -4.82 10.24 28.83
CA ALA A 184 -4.44 8.87 28.51
C ALA A 184 -2.93 8.66 28.67
N PRO A 185 -2.50 7.54 29.29
CA PRO A 185 -1.09 7.31 29.59
C PRO A 185 -0.26 6.88 28.39
N PHE A 186 -0.88 6.66 27.22
CA PHE A 186 -0.22 6.08 26.06
C PHE A 186 -0.53 6.79 24.75
N VAL A 187 0.48 6.81 23.89
CA VAL A 187 0.38 7.12 22.45
C VAL A 187 0.59 5.81 21.68
N TYR A 188 -0.17 5.64 20.63
CA TYR A 188 -0.10 4.44 19.80
C TYR A 188 0.40 4.80 18.41
N ARG A 189 1.45 4.09 17.95
CA ARG A 189 1.89 4.14 16.58
C ARG A 189 1.40 2.88 15.87
N ILE A 190 0.48 3.07 14.94
CA ILE A 190 -0.09 1.99 14.15
C ILE A 190 0.66 1.94 12.83
N THR A 191 1.24 0.81 12.52
CA THR A 191 1.91 0.55 11.24
C THR A 191 1.10 -0.51 10.50
N THR A 192 0.67 -0.22 9.29
CA THR A 192 -0.02 -1.16 8.41
C THR A 192 0.84 -1.48 7.20
N LEU A 193 0.79 -2.72 6.75
CA LEU A 193 1.47 -3.19 5.56
C LEU A 193 0.45 -3.89 4.67
N ALA A 194 0.45 -3.57 3.40
CA ALA A 194 -0.33 -4.28 2.39
C ALA A 194 0.55 -4.71 1.22
N LYS A 195 0.23 -5.85 0.63
CA LYS A 195 0.85 -6.37 -0.59
C LYS A 195 -0.11 -6.26 -1.76
N GLY A 196 0.43 -5.86 -2.90
CA GLY A 196 -0.27 -5.86 -4.18
C GLY A 196 -0.21 -7.21 -4.88
N LEU A 197 -0.77 -7.24 -6.08
CA LEU A 197 -0.75 -8.41 -6.95
C LEU A 197 0.58 -8.55 -7.69
N MET A 198 1.23 -7.42 -7.99
CA MET A 198 2.52 -7.43 -8.67
C MET A 198 3.68 -7.73 -7.71
N PRO A 199 4.68 -8.50 -8.15
CA PRO A 199 5.88 -8.72 -7.35
C PRO A 199 6.57 -7.39 -7.01
N GLY A 200 6.79 -7.15 -5.72
CA GLY A 200 7.41 -5.91 -5.24
C GLY A 200 6.43 -4.81 -4.86
N SER A 201 5.17 -4.88 -5.28
CA SER A 201 4.14 -3.93 -4.85
C SER A 201 3.82 -4.12 -3.37
N THR A 202 4.27 -3.19 -2.56
CA THR A 202 4.06 -3.20 -1.11
C THR A 202 3.91 -1.75 -0.64
N THR A 203 2.91 -1.49 0.18
CA THR A 203 2.70 -0.19 0.81
C THR A 203 2.73 -0.34 2.31
N VAL A 204 3.49 0.51 2.96
CA VAL A 204 3.53 0.62 4.43
C VAL A 204 3.03 1.99 4.82
N LEU A 205 2.01 2.03 5.66
CA LEU A 205 1.50 3.25 6.27
C LEU A 205 1.81 3.26 7.76
N GLN A 206 2.12 4.43 8.27
CA GLN A 206 2.30 4.63 9.69
C GLN A 206 1.46 5.81 10.15
N ALA A 207 0.72 5.63 11.22
CA ALA A 207 -0.14 6.64 11.81
C ALA A 207 0.08 6.70 13.32
N ILE A 208 -0.03 7.90 13.90
CA ILE A 208 0.01 8.12 15.34
C ILE A 208 -1.39 8.46 15.81
N TRP A 209 -1.84 7.72 16.80
CA TRP A 209 -3.14 7.91 17.42
C TRP A 209 -3.01 8.13 18.93
N LEU A 210 -3.76 9.10 19.44
CA LEU A 210 -3.81 9.45 20.84
C LEU A 210 -5.23 9.31 21.33
N ARG A 211 -5.43 8.52 22.42
CA ARG A 211 -6.71 8.35 23.08
C ARG A 211 -7.04 9.58 23.93
N ASP A 212 -8.29 10.02 23.95
CA ASP A 212 -8.69 11.20 24.73
C ASP A 212 -8.60 10.94 26.25
N THR A 213 -9.05 9.77 26.71
CA THR A 213 -8.93 9.32 28.10
C THR A 213 -8.57 7.82 28.14
N PRO A 214 -8.09 7.27 29.28
CA PRO A 214 -7.68 5.87 29.36
C PRO A 214 -8.75 4.86 28.93
N THR A 215 -10.03 5.20 29.12
CA THR A 215 -11.17 4.33 28.83
C THR A 215 -12.01 4.80 27.63
N ALA A 216 -11.68 5.96 27.02
CA ALA A 216 -12.43 6.48 25.89
C ALA A 216 -12.31 5.57 24.68
N LEU A 217 -13.41 5.43 23.94
CA LEU A 217 -13.42 4.82 22.61
C LEU A 217 -13.11 5.84 21.50
N THR A 218 -12.83 7.09 21.89
CA THR A 218 -12.50 8.21 21.01
C THR A 218 -11.06 8.65 21.21
N GLY A 219 -10.52 9.30 20.20
CA GLY A 219 -9.17 9.84 20.18
C GLY A 219 -8.88 10.59 18.90
N GLN A 220 -7.66 11.05 18.78
CA GLN A 220 -7.24 11.91 17.66
C GLN A 220 -6.08 11.29 16.89
N TRP A 221 -6.18 11.34 15.58
CA TRP A 221 -5.06 11.08 14.68
C TRP A 221 -4.17 12.31 14.63
N HIS A 222 -2.89 12.16 14.98
CA HIS A 222 -1.93 13.26 14.95
C HIS A 222 -1.14 13.33 13.65
N SER A 223 -0.81 12.20 13.07
CA SER A 223 -0.09 12.14 11.81
C SER A 223 -0.29 10.79 11.16
N TRP A 224 -0.23 10.76 9.84
CA TRP A 224 -0.07 9.53 9.08
C TRP A 224 0.81 9.82 7.86
N TYR A 225 1.61 8.87 7.45
CA TYR A 225 2.48 8.98 6.30
C TYR A 225 2.78 7.61 5.69
N VAL A 226 3.03 7.62 4.38
CA VAL A 226 3.46 6.43 3.64
C VAL A 226 4.97 6.33 3.81
N LEU A 227 5.44 5.18 4.29
CA LEU A 227 6.86 4.85 4.28
C LEU A 227 7.20 4.42 2.84
N GLN A 228 7.87 5.30 2.11
CA GLN A 228 8.38 4.98 0.78
C GLN A 228 9.78 4.36 0.90
N ASP A 229 10.03 3.33 0.09
CA ASP A 229 11.36 2.75 -0.11
C ASP A 229 12.30 3.70 -0.85
#